data_8eab9688e39d0a61c2342a09a31adadd
#
_entry.id   8eab9688e39d0a61c2342a09a31adadd
#
_cell.length_a   1.000
_cell.length_b   1.000
_cell.length_c   1.000
_cell.angle_alpha   90.00
_cell.angle_beta   90.00
_cell.angle_gamma   90.00
#
_symmetry.space_group_name_H-M   'P 1'
#
loop_
_entity.id
_entity.type
_entity.pdbx_description
1 polymer ?
#
loop_
_entity_poly.entity_id
_entity_poly.type
_entity_poly.pdbx_seq_one_letter_code
_entity_poly.pdbx_strand_id
1 'polypeptide(L)'
;IKIAINAGIDMSMVPYEVSFCDYLKELVEEGEVSMERIDDAVARVLRLKYRLGLFDNPYWDIKKYDKFGSKEFAAVALQAAEESEVLLKNDAHTLPIAKGKKILLTGPNANSMRCLNGGWSYSWQGHVADDYTQAYHTIYEALCEKYGKENIIYEPGVTYAPYKNDNWWEENKPEIEKPIAAAAQADIIIACIGENSYCETPGNLTDLTLSENQRNLVKALAATGKPIVLVLNQGRPRIINDIEPLAKAVVNIMLPSNYGGDALANLLAGDANFSGKMPFTYPRLINALATYDYKPCENMGQMGGNYNYDSVMDIQWPFGFG
;
A
#
# COMPACT_ATOMS: atom_id res chain seq x y z
N ILE A 1 23.77 11.01 23.70
CA ILE A 1 23.75 9.78 24.52
C ILE A 1 23.35 10.13 25.95
N LYS A 2 24.08 10.97 26.68
CA LYS A 2 23.85 11.37 28.08
C LYS A 2 22.39 11.70 28.36
N ILE A 3 21.79 12.61 27.57
CA ILE A 3 20.39 13.06 27.76
C ILE A 3 19.42 11.88 27.59
N ALA A 4 19.60 11.08 26.56
CA ALA A 4 18.71 9.95 26.26
C ALA A 4 18.75 8.87 27.36
N ILE A 5 19.94 8.47 27.78
CA ILE A 5 20.12 7.46 28.83
C ILE A 5 19.58 7.95 30.16
N ASN A 6 19.88 9.19 30.56
CA ASN A 6 19.37 9.78 31.80
C ASN A 6 17.85 10.03 31.75
N ALA A 7 17.26 10.21 30.56
CA ALA A 7 15.82 10.29 30.37
C ALA A 7 15.09 8.93 30.43
N GLY A 8 15.83 7.81 30.51
CA GLY A 8 15.25 6.47 30.69
C GLY A 8 15.31 5.56 29.45
N ILE A 9 16.05 5.91 28.41
CA ILE A 9 16.30 4.99 27.28
C ILE A 9 17.20 3.84 27.76
N ASP A 10 16.71 2.62 27.66
CA ASP A 10 17.41 1.42 28.14
C ASP A 10 18.27 0.74 27.07
N MET A 11 17.95 0.96 25.78
CA MET A 11 18.65 0.37 24.66
C MET A 11 18.65 1.33 23.47
N SER A 12 19.82 1.54 22.87
CA SER A 12 19.96 2.33 21.65
C SER A 12 19.92 1.43 20.42
N MET A 13 19.17 1.85 19.39
CA MET A 13 19.10 1.17 18.11
C MET A 13 20.05 1.84 17.12
N VAL A 14 21.32 1.42 17.13
CA VAL A 14 22.39 1.88 16.23
C VAL A 14 22.94 0.69 15.44
N PRO A 15 22.37 0.40 14.26
CA PRO A 15 22.59 -0.87 13.58
C PRO A 15 23.93 -0.99 12.83
N TYR A 16 24.65 0.11 12.60
CA TYR A 16 25.79 0.12 11.70
C TYR A 16 27.16 0.25 12.39
N GLU A 17 27.18 0.59 13.67
CA GLU A 17 28.44 0.84 14.39
C GLU A 17 28.26 0.67 15.89
N VAL A 18 29.36 0.59 16.63
CA VAL A 18 29.37 0.33 18.09
C VAL A 18 29.84 1.53 18.91
N SER A 19 30.12 2.67 18.32
CA SER A 19 30.62 3.87 19.00
C SER A 19 29.73 4.36 20.14
N PHE A 20 28.43 4.02 20.09
CA PHE A 20 27.53 4.27 21.22
C PHE A 20 28.02 3.67 22.52
N CYS A 21 28.57 2.45 22.48
CA CYS A 21 29.08 1.77 23.65
C CYS A 21 30.34 2.47 24.22
N ASP A 22 31.24 2.93 23.34
CA ASP A 22 32.46 3.63 23.73
C ASP A 22 32.10 4.97 24.39
N TYR A 23 31.25 5.77 23.77
CA TYR A 23 30.79 7.05 24.35
C TYR A 23 30.02 6.86 25.67
N LEU A 24 29.20 5.81 25.78
CA LEU A 24 28.47 5.55 27.02
C LEU A 24 29.43 5.18 28.15
N LYS A 25 30.49 4.41 27.86
CA LYS A 25 31.55 4.09 28.80
C LYS A 25 32.27 5.34 29.26
N GLU A 26 32.70 6.23 28.37
CA GLU A 26 33.30 7.52 28.68
C GLU A 26 32.43 8.35 29.64
N LEU A 27 31.13 8.46 29.35
CA LEU A 27 30.16 9.19 30.17
C LEU A 27 30.02 8.61 31.59
N VAL A 28 30.17 7.30 31.73
CA VAL A 28 30.20 6.66 33.06
C VAL A 28 31.49 6.97 33.78
N GLU A 29 32.66 6.90 33.10
CA GLU A 29 33.99 7.21 33.66
C GLU A 29 34.07 8.70 34.08
N GLU A 30 33.40 9.59 33.35
CA GLU A 30 33.28 11.02 33.66
C GLU A 30 32.27 11.33 34.77
N GLY A 31 31.50 10.34 35.23
CA GLY A 31 30.41 10.52 36.21
C GLY A 31 29.17 11.21 35.71
N GLU A 32 29.02 11.37 34.40
CA GLU A 32 27.87 12.03 33.74
C GLU A 32 26.66 11.09 33.57
N VAL A 33 26.90 9.77 33.64
CA VAL A 33 25.89 8.70 33.71
C VAL A 33 26.30 7.78 34.87
N SER A 34 25.37 7.52 35.79
CA SER A 34 25.68 6.66 36.94
C SER A 34 25.64 5.17 36.57
N MET A 35 26.46 4.34 37.24
CA MET A 35 26.37 2.89 37.12
C MET A 35 25.00 2.35 37.51
N GLU A 36 24.36 2.96 38.52
CA GLU A 36 22.98 2.60 38.91
C GLU A 36 21.99 2.70 37.76
N ARG A 37 22.13 3.76 36.91
CA ARG A 37 21.29 3.93 35.72
C ARG A 37 21.60 2.85 34.67
N ILE A 38 22.85 2.47 34.50
CA ILE A 38 23.25 1.38 33.61
C ILE A 38 22.68 0.04 34.09
N ASP A 39 22.82 -0.26 35.38
CA ASP A 39 22.29 -1.49 35.97
C ASP A 39 20.74 -1.58 35.85
N ASP A 40 20.03 -0.46 36.03
CA ASP A 40 18.59 -0.41 35.82
C ASP A 40 18.19 -0.73 34.34
N ALA A 41 18.89 -0.13 33.37
CA ALA A 41 18.69 -0.40 31.95
C ALA A 41 18.94 -1.88 31.63
N VAL A 42 20.07 -2.42 32.05
CA VAL A 42 20.44 -3.83 31.85
C VAL A 42 19.42 -4.76 32.50
N ALA A 43 18.98 -4.47 33.73
CA ALA A 43 17.98 -5.26 34.44
C ALA A 43 16.65 -5.32 33.68
N ARG A 44 16.23 -4.23 33.04
CA ARG A 44 15.01 -4.19 32.23
C ARG A 44 15.12 -5.07 30.99
N VAL A 45 16.23 -4.98 30.25
CA VAL A 45 16.49 -5.80 29.07
C VAL A 45 16.59 -7.28 29.44
N LEU A 46 17.35 -7.62 30.49
CA LEU A 46 17.48 -9.00 30.96
C LEU A 46 16.17 -9.58 31.48
N ARG A 47 15.35 -8.79 32.18
CA ARG A 47 14.02 -9.20 32.64
C ARG A 47 13.11 -9.55 31.48
N LEU A 48 13.16 -8.77 30.39
CA LEU A 48 12.38 -9.09 29.17
C LEU A 48 12.85 -10.42 28.58
N LYS A 49 14.15 -10.63 28.41
CA LYS A 49 14.72 -11.89 27.90
C LYS A 49 14.33 -13.08 28.78
N TYR A 50 14.36 -12.92 30.11
CA TYR A 50 13.96 -13.96 31.05
C TYR A 50 12.46 -14.31 30.91
N ARG A 51 11.59 -13.28 30.84
CA ARG A 51 10.15 -13.49 30.66
C ARG A 51 9.78 -14.17 29.34
N LEU A 52 10.57 -13.95 28.30
CA LEU A 52 10.43 -14.60 26.99
C LEU A 52 11.04 -16.02 26.96
N GLY A 53 11.69 -16.48 28.05
CA GLY A 53 12.33 -17.79 28.12
C GLY A 53 13.57 -17.93 27.25
N LEU A 54 14.21 -16.82 26.84
CA LEU A 54 15.33 -16.84 25.90
C LEU A 54 16.62 -17.42 26.51
N PHE A 55 16.71 -17.52 27.85
CA PHE A 55 17.83 -18.19 28.51
C PHE A 55 17.69 -19.72 28.49
N ASP A 56 16.45 -20.22 28.48
CA ASP A 56 16.15 -21.65 28.46
C ASP A 56 16.01 -22.17 27.02
N ASN A 57 15.45 -21.37 26.13
CA ASN A 57 15.19 -21.72 24.73
C ASN A 57 15.48 -20.55 23.78
N PRO A 58 16.78 -20.24 23.51
CA PRO A 58 17.18 -19.10 22.69
C PRO A 58 16.96 -19.31 21.17
N TYR A 59 16.71 -20.54 20.73
CA TYR A 59 16.59 -20.90 19.32
C TYR A 59 15.21 -21.43 18.97
N TRP A 60 14.71 -21.03 17.82
CA TRP A 60 13.49 -21.58 17.24
C TRP A 60 13.77 -22.83 16.43
N ASP A 61 13.02 -23.89 16.69
CA ASP A 61 13.07 -25.09 15.84
C ASP A 61 12.04 -24.96 14.72
N ILE A 62 12.49 -24.61 13.52
CA ILE A 62 11.63 -24.42 12.33
C ILE A 62 10.78 -25.67 12.02
N LYS A 63 11.25 -26.88 12.41
CA LYS A 63 10.51 -28.14 12.19
C LYS A 63 9.22 -28.23 12.98
N LYS A 64 9.03 -27.39 13.99
CA LYS A 64 7.78 -27.28 14.77
C LYS A 64 6.72 -26.43 14.07
N TYR A 65 7.05 -25.80 12.96
CA TYR A 65 6.18 -24.88 12.21
C TYR A 65 5.90 -25.45 10.81
N ASP A 66 5.34 -26.66 10.76
CA ASP A 66 5.02 -27.40 9.54
C ASP A 66 4.00 -26.71 8.64
N LYS A 67 3.20 -25.80 9.19
CA LYS A 67 2.23 -24.98 8.46
C LYS A 67 2.83 -23.71 7.83
N PHE A 68 4.08 -23.35 8.16
CA PHE A 68 4.72 -22.20 7.56
C PHE A 68 4.89 -22.41 6.04
N GLY A 69 4.30 -21.51 5.23
CA GLY A 69 4.28 -21.67 3.77
C GLY A 69 3.39 -22.79 3.25
N SER A 70 2.51 -23.35 4.08
CA SER A 70 1.57 -24.42 3.67
C SER A 70 0.46 -23.89 2.76
N LYS A 71 -0.15 -24.79 1.98
CA LYS A 71 -1.33 -24.45 1.17
C LYS A 71 -2.52 -23.99 2.02
N GLU A 72 -2.64 -24.49 3.25
CA GLU A 72 -3.68 -24.05 4.21
C GLU A 72 -3.50 -22.57 4.54
N PHE A 73 -2.27 -22.14 4.88
CA PHE A 73 -1.99 -20.72 5.18
C PHE A 73 -2.05 -19.84 3.94
N ALA A 74 -1.68 -20.36 2.77
CA ALA A 74 -1.83 -19.67 1.49
C ALA A 74 -3.31 -19.34 1.19
N ALA A 75 -4.22 -20.30 1.45
CA ALA A 75 -5.66 -20.08 1.26
C ALA A 75 -6.21 -19.02 2.23
N VAL A 76 -5.76 -19.01 3.47
CA VAL A 76 -6.15 -17.97 4.45
C VAL A 76 -5.61 -16.58 4.02
N ALA A 77 -4.37 -16.52 3.51
CA ALA A 77 -3.80 -15.27 3.03
C ALA A 77 -4.54 -14.72 1.79
N LEU A 78 -4.94 -15.59 0.86
CA LEU A 78 -5.78 -15.21 -0.28
C LEU A 78 -7.14 -14.68 0.20
N GLN A 79 -7.82 -15.39 1.11
CA GLN A 79 -9.08 -14.94 1.68
C GLN A 79 -8.94 -13.58 2.38
N ALA A 80 -7.88 -13.39 3.15
CA ALA A 80 -7.62 -12.11 3.80
C ALA A 80 -7.41 -10.96 2.79
N ALA A 81 -6.73 -11.22 1.66
CA ALA A 81 -6.59 -10.26 0.59
C ALA A 81 -7.95 -9.93 -0.06
N GLU A 82 -8.78 -10.93 -0.40
CA GLU A 82 -10.13 -10.73 -0.93
C GLU A 82 -11.03 -9.90 0.00
N GLU A 83 -10.98 -10.17 1.31
CA GLU A 83 -11.77 -9.45 2.31
C GLU A 83 -11.22 -8.04 2.62
N SER A 84 -9.98 -7.73 2.25
CA SER A 84 -9.36 -6.41 2.46
C SER A 84 -9.59 -5.44 1.32
N GLU A 85 -9.86 -5.91 0.11
CA GLU A 85 -10.07 -5.04 -1.06
C GLU A 85 -11.48 -4.43 -1.06
N VAL A 86 -11.57 -3.13 -1.34
CA VAL A 86 -12.78 -2.34 -1.13
C VAL A 86 -13.33 -1.82 -2.44
N LEU A 87 -14.61 -2.11 -2.72
CA LEU A 87 -15.34 -1.53 -3.85
C LEU A 87 -15.86 -0.14 -3.49
N LEU A 88 -15.30 0.90 -4.11
CA LEU A 88 -15.64 2.30 -3.84
C LEU A 88 -16.65 2.89 -4.81
N LYS A 89 -16.75 2.31 -6.00
CA LYS A 89 -17.70 2.74 -7.05
C LYS A 89 -17.96 1.61 -8.01
N ASN A 90 -19.22 1.47 -8.48
CA ASN A 90 -19.59 0.49 -9.51
C ASN A 90 -20.81 0.99 -10.30
N ASP A 91 -20.58 1.96 -11.18
CA ASP A 91 -21.64 2.54 -12.01
C ASP A 91 -22.09 1.56 -13.09
N ALA A 92 -23.39 1.49 -13.32
CA ALA A 92 -24.02 0.68 -14.34
C ALA A 92 -23.61 -0.81 -14.32
N HIS A 93 -23.31 -1.34 -13.13
CA HIS A 93 -22.87 -2.74 -12.98
C HIS A 93 -21.67 -3.09 -13.88
N THR A 94 -20.67 -2.20 -13.94
CA THR A 94 -19.44 -2.41 -14.71
C THR A 94 -18.68 -3.63 -14.21
N LEU A 95 -18.72 -3.90 -12.90
CA LEU A 95 -18.22 -5.11 -12.27
C LEU A 95 -19.40 -6.04 -11.87
N PRO A 96 -19.24 -7.36 -11.93
CA PRO A 96 -18.06 -8.10 -12.40
C PRO A 96 -17.87 -8.01 -13.92
N ILE A 97 -16.59 -8.16 -14.34
CA ILE A 97 -16.24 -8.17 -15.78
C ILE A 97 -16.59 -9.52 -16.37
N ALA A 98 -17.40 -9.54 -17.40
CA ALA A 98 -17.82 -10.77 -18.05
C ALA A 98 -16.65 -11.48 -18.76
N LYS A 99 -16.67 -12.82 -18.75
CA LYS A 99 -15.70 -13.65 -19.51
C LYS A 99 -15.74 -13.31 -21.00
N GLY A 100 -14.59 -13.41 -21.67
CA GLY A 100 -14.45 -13.12 -23.10
C GLY A 100 -14.31 -11.64 -23.47
N LYS A 101 -14.39 -10.73 -22.50
CA LYS A 101 -14.08 -9.32 -22.72
C LYS A 101 -12.60 -9.12 -22.99
N LYS A 102 -12.28 -8.23 -23.92
CA LYS A 102 -10.92 -7.71 -24.15
C LYS A 102 -10.62 -6.60 -23.14
N ILE A 103 -9.60 -6.78 -22.35
CA ILE A 103 -9.21 -5.90 -21.26
C ILE A 103 -7.91 -5.20 -21.64
N LEU A 104 -7.90 -3.88 -21.68
CA LEU A 104 -6.65 -3.11 -21.63
C LEU A 104 -6.25 -2.94 -20.16
N LEU A 105 -5.12 -3.53 -19.80
CA LEU A 105 -4.50 -3.35 -18.48
C LEU A 105 -3.37 -2.32 -18.60
N THR A 106 -3.41 -1.30 -17.76
CA THR A 106 -2.49 -0.17 -17.80
C THR A 106 -2.12 0.34 -16.40
N GLY A 107 -1.17 1.27 -16.33
CA GLY A 107 -0.70 1.86 -15.08
C GLY A 107 0.54 1.17 -14.50
N PRO A 108 1.31 1.90 -13.65
CA PRO A 108 2.61 1.42 -13.16
C PRO A 108 2.51 0.25 -12.18
N ASN A 109 1.35 0.07 -11.53
CA ASN A 109 1.14 -0.95 -10.52
C ASN A 109 0.59 -2.28 -11.10
N ALA A 110 0.27 -2.32 -12.39
CA ALA A 110 -0.36 -3.48 -13.02
C ALA A 110 0.50 -4.75 -13.01
N ASN A 111 1.83 -4.60 -13.12
CA ASN A 111 2.76 -5.72 -13.19
C ASN A 111 3.96 -5.50 -12.26
N SER A 112 3.68 -5.39 -10.95
CA SER A 112 4.68 -5.08 -9.93
C SER A 112 4.30 -5.68 -8.59
N MET A 113 5.07 -6.66 -8.13
CA MET A 113 4.92 -7.24 -6.80
C MET A 113 5.39 -6.28 -5.70
N ARG A 114 6.39 -5.44 -5.98
CA ARG A 114 6.85 -4.44 -4.99
C ARG A 114 5.75 -3.44 -4.64
N CYS A 115 4.90 -3.07 -5.60
CA CYS A 115 3.77 -2.19 -5.33
C CYS A 115 2.68 -2.88 -4.51
N LEU A 116 2.41 -4.17 -4.75
CA LEU A 116 1.43 -4.95 -3.98
C LEU A 116 1.90 -5.18 -2.54
N ASN A 117 3.19 -5.35 -2.33
CA ASN A 117 3.76 -5.65 -1.02
C ASN A 117 4.07 -4.41 -0.17
N GLY A 118 4.59 -3.34 -0.77
CA GLY A 118 5.00 -2.14 -0.04
C GLY A 118 6.27 -2.30 0.78
N GLY A 119 6.54 -1.32 1.68
CA GLY A 119 7.70 -1.33 2.57
C GLY A 119 7.65 -2.42 3.65
N TRP A 120 8.82 -2.72 4.23
CA TRP A 120 9.03 -3.80 5.20
C TRP A 120 8.64 -5.20 4.70
N SER A 121 8.58 -5.37 3.37
CA SER A 121 8.38 -6.65 2.73
C SER A 121 9.64 -7.04 1.96
N TYR A 122 10.27 -8.16 2.31
CA TYR A 122 11.54 -8.66 1.75
C TYR A 122 12.75 -7.76 1.97
N SER A 123 12.58 -6.46 2.08
CA SER A 123 13.60 -5.47 2.43
C SER A 123 12.95 -4.28 3.14
N TRP A 124 13.78 -3.39 3.69
CA TRP A 124 13.31 -2.19 4.37
C TRP A 124 12.35 -1.37 3.49
N GLN A 125 12.76 -0.98 2.29
CA GLN A 125 11.93 -0.17 1.39
C GLN A 125 10.98 -1.00 0.51
N GLY A 126 11.04 -2.34 0.56
CA GLY A 126 10.19 -3.24 -0.23
C GLY A 126 10.54 -3.29 -1.72
N HIS A 127 11.54 -2.55 -2.17
CA HIS A 127 11.85 -2.36 -3.59
C HIS A 127 12.37 -3.62 -4.29
N VAL A 128 12.89 -4.59 -3.54
CA VAL A 128 13.42 -5.87 -4.07
C VAL A 128 12.38 -7.00 -4.08
N ALA A 129 11.13 -6.73 -3.75
CA ALA A 129 10.11 -7.78 -3.63
C ALA A 129 9.97 -8.62 -4.91
N ASP A 130 10.12 -8.00 -6.09
CA ASP A 130 10.03 -8.71 -7.38
C ASP A 130 11.06 -9.86 -7.52
N ASP A 131 12.21 -9.80 -6.82
CA ASP A 131 13.23 -10.87 -6.83
C ASP A 131 12.84 -12.09 -5.97
N TYR A 132 11.89 -11.98 -5.07
CA TYR A 132 11.51 -13.03 -4.11
C TYR A 132 10.09 -13.57 -4.30
N THR A 133 9.34 -13.01 -5.24
CA THR A 133 7.90 -13.25 -5.37
C THR A 133 7.51 -14.01 -6.64
N GLN A 134 8.44 -14.68 -7.32
CA GLN A 134 8.18 -15.42 -8.58
C GLN A 134 7.17 -16.57 -8.45
N ALA A 135 6.83 -16.97 -7.23
CA ALA A 135 5.81 -17.99 -6.96
C ALA A 135 4.38 -17.40 -6.84
N TYR A 136 4.25 -16.07 -6.94
CA TYR A 136 2.99 -15.34 -6.79
C TYR A 136 2.70 -14.53 -8.04
N HIS A 137 1.44 -14.15 -8.25
CA HIS A 137 1.03 -13.43 -9.43
C HIS A 137 0.94 -11.91 -9.19
N THR A 138 1.49 -11.14 -10.11
CA THR A 138 1.13 -9.72 -10.27
C THR A 138 -0.34 -9.59 -10.70
N ILE A 139 -0.90 -8.38 -10.69
CA ILE A 139 -2.25 -8.16 -11.22
C ILE A 139 -2.34 -8.62 -12.68
N TYR A 140 -1.31 -8.32 -13.48
CA TYR A 140 -1.24 -8.75 -14.89
C TYR A 140 -1.29 -10.27 -15.03
N GLU A 141 -0.47 -10.99 -14.29
CA GLU A 141 -0.39 -12.46 -14.36
C GLU A 141 -1.70 -13.11 -13.89
N ALA A 142 -2.27 -12.63 -12.78
CA ALA A 142 -3.54 -13.11 -12.25
C ALA A 142 -4.71 -12.89 -13.23
N LEU A 143 -4.77 -11.72 -13.89
CA LEU A 143 -5.79 -11.45 -14.91
C LEU A 143 -5.58 -12.29 -16.16
N CYS A 144 -4.32 -12.56 -16.57
CA CYS A 144 -4.03 -13.48 -17.67
C CYS A 144 -4.51 -14.90 -17.37
N GLU A 145 -4.33 -15.37 -16.13
CA GLU A 145 -4.83 -16.68 -15.72
C GLU A 145 -6.37 -16.70 -15.68
N LYS A 146 -6.98 -15.65 -15.16
CA LYS A 146 -8.44 -15.57 -14.97
C LYS A 146 -9.22 -15.43 -16.27
N TYR A 147 -8.76 -14.59 -17.21
CA TYR A 147 -9.50 -14.21 -18.41
C TYR A 147 -8.92 -14.81 -19.71
N GLY A 148 -7.72 -15.42 -19.64
CA GLY A 148 -6.94 -15.85 -20.81
C GLY A 148 -6.01 -14.72 -21.27
N LYS A 149 -4.75 -15.04 -21.51
CA LYS A 149 -3.69 -14.10 -21.92
C LYS A 149 -4.06 -13.36 -23.22
N GLU A 150 -4.74 -14.03 -24.13
CA GLU A 150 -5.20 -13.49 -25.41
C GLU A 150 -6.27 -12.39 -25.25
N ASN A 151 -6.88 -12.28 -24.05
CA ASN A 151 -7.90 -11.27 -23.74
C ASN A 151 -7.30 -10.08 -22.96
N ILE A 152 -6.04 -10.14 -22.57
CA ILE A 152 -5.36 -9.07 -21.86
C ILE A 152 -4.38 -8.35 -22.77
N ILE A 153 -4.63 -7.07 -23.01
CA ILE A 153 -3.71 -6.17 -23.71
C ILE A 153 -2.98 -5.39 -22.63
N TYR A 154 -1.67 -5.54 -22.53
CA TYR A 154 -0.87 -4.88 -21.51
C TYR A 154 -0.04 -3.76 -22.09
N GLU A 155 -0.38 -2.52 -21.74
CA GLU A 155 0.36 -1.31 -22.11
C GLU A 155 0.40 -0.39 -20.88
N PRO A 156 1.49 -0.34 -20.11
CA PRO A 156 1.54 0.37 -18.84
C PRO A 156 1.40 1.89 -18.98
N GLY A 157 1.92 2.51 -20.04
CA GLY A 157 1.90 3.95 -20.28
C GLY A 157 2.71 4.78 -19.27
N VAL A 158 2.68 4.41 -18.02
CA VAL A 158 3.53 4.93 -16.92
C VAL A 158 4.21 3.75 -16.24
N THR A 159 5.48 3.89 -15.93
CA THR A 159 6.27 2.86 -15.24
C THR A 159 7.18 3.50 -14.21
N TYR A 160 7.61 2.73 -13.21
CA TYR A 160 8.66 3.15 -12.28
C TYR A 160 10.04 2.77 -12.79
N ALA A 161 11.07 3.50 -12.36
CA ALA A 161 12.45 3.16 -12.63
C ALA A 161 12.79 1.74 -12.08
N PRO A 162 13.71 1.01 -12.72
CA PRO A 162 14.15 -0.30 -12.25
C PRO A 162 14.63 -0.23 -10.79
N TYR A 163 14.26 -1.22 -9.98
CA TYR A 163 14.54 -1.22 -8.54
C TYR A 163 16.05 -1.22 -8.20
N LYS A 164 16.90 -1.58 -9.13
CA LYS A 164 18.38 -1.54 -8.98
C LYS A 164 19.00 -0.18 -9.21
N ASN A 165 18.21 0.81 -9.67
CA ASN A 165 18.67 2.16 -9.90
C ASN A 165 18.62 2.97 -8.59
N ASP A 166 19.48 3.97 -8.45
CA ASP A 166 19.50 4.87 -7.30
C ASP A 166 18.22 5.73 -7.18
N ASN A 167 17.45 5.85 -8.27
CA ASN A 167 16.19 6.57 -8.34
C ASN A 167 14.97 5.64 -8.54
N TRP A 168 15.02 4.42 -8.05
CA TRP A 168 14.01 3.37 -8.26
C TRP A 168 12.58 3.79 -7.85
N TRP A 169 12.42 4.81 -7.04
CA TRP A 169 11.13 5.34 -6.60
C TRP A 169 10.49 6.30 -7.61
N GLU A 170 11.24 6.80 -8.59
CA GLU A 170 10.74 7.75 -9.59
C GLU A 170 9.97 7.06 -10.71
N GLU A 171 9.07 7.81 -11.32
CA GLU A 171 8.43 7.40 -12.57
C GLU A 171 9.35 7.69 -13.76
N ASN A 172 9.39 6.77 -14.71
CA ASN A 172 10.02 7.00 -16.01
C ASN A 172 9.21 8.01 -16.82
N LYS A 173 9.81 8.52 -17.90
CA LYS A 173 9.09 9.32 -18.90
C LYS A 173 7.85 8.54 -19.37
N PRO A 174 6.63 9.11 -19.27
CA PRO A 174 5.42 8.40 -19.65
C PRO A 174 5.33 8.18 -21.17
N GLU A 175 4.73 7.07 -21.57
CA GLU A 175 4.47 6.66 -22.95
C GLU A 175 2.96 6.44 -23.16
N ILE A 176 2.13 7.43 -22.84
CA ILE A 176 0.66 7.31 -22.78
C ILE A 176 0.01 7.07 -24.15
N GLU A 177 0.68 7.34 -25.24
CA GLU A 177 0.16 7.11 -26.61
C GLU A 177 -0.09 5.61 -26.90
N LYS A 178 0.74 4.72 -26.28
CA LYS A 178 0.62 3.27 -26.47
C LYS A 178 -0.71 2.73 -25.92
N PRO A 179 -1.06 2.94 -24.63
CA PRO A 179 -2.35 2.49 -24.12
C PRO A 179 -3.53 3.21 -24.76
N ILE A 180 -3.42 4.46 -25.20
CA ILE A 180 -4.48 5.15 -25.96
C ILE A 180 -4.77 4.39 -27.27
N ALA A 181 -3.74 4.05 -28.03
CA ALA A 181 -3.88 3.29 -29.28
C ALA A 181 -4.45 1.88 -29.02
N ALA A 182 -3.99 1.22 -27.96
CA ALA A 182 -4.45 -0.12 -27.57
C ALA A 182 -5.92 -0.14 -27.13
N ALA A 183 -6.45 0.95 -26.58
CA ALA A 183 -7.83 1.06 -26.13
C ALA A 183 -8.86 0.81 -27.25
N ALA A 184 -8.49 1.05 -28.52
CA ALA A 184 -9.37 0.75 -29.66
C ALA A 184 -9.74 -0.74 -29.74
N GLN A 185 -8.88 -1.64 -29.28
CA GLN A 185 -9.05 -3.09 -29.30
C GLN A 185 -9.68 -3.65 -28.02
N ALA A 186 -9.88 -2.83 -27.00
CA ALA A 186 -10.41 -3.25 -25.70
C ALA A 186 -11.91 -2.94 -25.56
N ASP A 187 -12.59 -3.76 -24.77
CA ASP A 187 -13.96 -3.51 -24.32
C ASP A 187 -13.98 -2.64 -23.04
N ILE A 188 -12.98 -2.81 -22.19
CA ILE A 188 -12.86 -2.19 -20.87
C ILE A 188 -11.38 -1.94 -20.54
N ILE A 189 -11.12 -0.91 -19.76
CA ILE A 189 -9.78 -0.53 -19.30
C ILE A 189 -9.70 -0.76 -17.79
N ILE A 190 -8.64 -1.45 -17.33
CA ILE A 190 -8.26 -1.52 -15.93
C ILE A 190 -6.98 -0.70 -15.76
N ALA A 191 -7.07 0.41 -15.03
CA ALA A 191 -5.95 1.30 -14.74
C ALA A 191 -5.48 1.09 -13.30
N CYS A 192 -4.36 0.38 -13.14
CA CYS A 192 -3.72 0.11 -11.86
C CYS A 192 -2.76 1.25 -11.53
N ILE A 193 -3.22 2.16 -10.68
CA ILE A 193 -2.54 3.39 -10.30
C ILE A 193 -2.32 3.44 -8.79
N GLY A 194 -1.41 4.29 -8.34
CA GLY A 194 -1.13 4.45 -6.92
C GLY A 194 0.31 4.79 -6.61
N GLU A 195 0.89 4.06 -5.69
CA GLU A 195 2.23 4.34 -5.18
C GLU A 195 3.20 3.18 -5.45
N ASN A 196 4.48 3.51 -5.57
CA ASN A 196 5.57 2.54 -5.48
C ASN A 196 5.73 2.08 -4.02
N SER A 197 6.58 1.09 -3.76
CA SER A 197 6.93 0.73 -2.38
C SER A 197 7.70 1.86 -1.70
N TYR A 198 7.48 2.04 -0.42
CA TYR A 198 8.21 2.99 0.43
C TYR A 198 8.04 2.62 1.90
N CYS A 199 8.93 3.15 2.73
CA CYS A 199 8.89 3.06 4.17
C CYS A 199 9.58 4.29 4.79
N GLU A 200 9.06 4.75 5.94
CA GLU A 200 9.65 5.83 6.75
C GLU A 200 9.95 7.13 5.96
N THR A 201 11.03 7.84 6.29
CA THR A 201 11.39 9.13 5.68
C THR A 201 11.50 9.13 4.15
N PRO A 202 12.01 8.08 3.47
CA PRO A 202 11.95 8.01 2.02
C PRO A 202 10.53 8.09 1.44
N GLY A 203 9.53 7.73 2.25
CA GLY A 203 8.11 7.84 1.89
C GLY A 203 7.45 9.17 2.24
N ASN A 204 8.18 10.16 2.76
CA ASN A 204 7.60 11.45 3.12
C ASN A 204 7.06 12.18 1.88
N LEU A 205 5.89 12.80 2.04
CA LEU A 205 5.23 13.61 1.03
C LEU A 205 4.90 14.99 1.59
N THR A 206 4.95 15.98 0.72
CA THR A 206 4.43 17.34 0.99
C THR A 206 3.08 17.58 0.33
N ASP A 207 2.67 16.72 -0.60
CA ASP A 207 1.42 16.79 -1.35
C ASP A 207 0.84 15.38 -1.55
N LEU A 208 -0.41 15.18 -1.16
CA LEU A 208 -1.13 13.92 -1.31
C LEU A 208 -1.66 13.69 -2.74
N THR A 209 -1.59 14.66 -3.63
CA THR A 209 -2.09 14.48 -5.01
C THR A 209 -1.36 13.33 -5.69
N LEU A 210 -2.12 12.46 -6.36
CA LEU A 210 -1.53 11.39 -7.16
C LEU A 210 -0.66 11.98 -8.27
N SER A 211 0.39 11.27 -8.65
CA SER A 211 1.31 11.66 -9.71
C SER A 211 0.58 12.22 -10.94
N GLU A 212 1.12 13.31 -11.49
CA GLU A 212 0.57 13.94 -12.68
C GLU A 212 0.58 13.00 -13.89
N ASN A 213 1.63 12.19 -14.06
CA ASN A 213 1.72 11.23 -15.17
C ASN A 213 0.59 10.20 -15.11
N GLN A 214 0.29 9.67 -13.93
CA GLN A 214 -0.80 8.70 -13.75
C GLN A 214 -2.18 9.33 -13.96
N ARG A 215 -2.39 10.56 -13.47
CA ARG A 215 -3.64 11.30 -13.70
C ARG A 215 -3.83 11.63 -15.18
N ASN A 216 -2.78 12.06 -15.87
CA ASN A 216 -2.82 12.33 -17.30
C ASN A 216 -3.09 11.08 -18.12
N LEU A 217 -2.54 9.92 -17.75
CA LEU A 217 -2.86 8.62 -18.35
C LEU A 217 -4.36 8.35 -18.26
N VAL A 218 -4.96 8.46 -17.08
CA VAL A 218 -6.42 8.20 -16.89
C VAL A 218 -7.26 9.19 -17.68
N LYS A 219 -6.92 10.49 -17.69
CA LYS A 219 -7.63 11.52 -18.47
C LYS A 219 -7.61 11.24 -19.97
N ALA A 220 -6.43 10.86 -20.48
CA ALA A 220 -6.27 10.53 -21.89
C ALA A 220 -7.06 9.27 -22.28
N LEU A 221 -7.07 8.25 -21.42
CA LEU A 221 -7.87 7.04 -21.64
C LEU A 221 -9.37 7.30 -21.57
N ALA A 222 -9.82 8.21 -20.70
CA ALA A 222 -11.23 8.60 -20.64
C ALA A 222 -11.73 9.22 -21.95
N ALA A 223 -10.87 9.94 -22.67
CA ALA A 223 -11.19 10.51 -23.97
C ALA A 223 -11.45 9.44 -25.04
N THR A 224 -11.05 8.19 -24.83
CA THR A 224 -11.36 7.08 -25.77
C THR A 224 -12.80 6.60 -25.67
N GLY A 225 -13.56 7.01 -24.66
CA GLY A 225 -14.94 6.60 -24.41
C GLY A 225 -15.12 5.18 -23.88
N LYS A 226 -14.04 4.45 -23.62
CA LYS A 226 -14.10 3.11 -23.03
C LYS A 226 -14.37 3.20 -21.52
N PRO A 227 -15.14 2.25 -20.93
CA PRO A 227 -15.33 2.21 -19.48
C PRO A 227 -14.00 1.93 -18.78
N ILE A 228 -13.74 2.68 -17.71
CA ILE A 228 -12.50 2.57 -16.92
C ILE A 228 -12.84 2.02 -15.53
N VAL A 229 -12.10 1.02 -15.11
CA VAL A 229 -11.98 0.56 -13.72
C VAL A 229 -10.67 1.11 -13.16
N LEU A 230 -10.72 1.95 -12.14
CA LEU A 230 -9.54 2.36 -11.39
C LEU A 230 -9.25 1.33 -10.30
N VAL A 231 -8.04 0.84 -10.26
CA VAL A 231 -7.49 0.03 -9.18
C VAL A 231 -6.46 0.87 -8.43
N LEU A 232 -6.76 1.22 -7.19
CA LEU A 232 -5.93 2.05 -6.34
C LEU A 232 -5.04 1.16 -5.48
N ASN A 233 -3.78 1.02 -5.86
CA ASN A 233 -2.77 0.28 -5.11
C ASN A 233 -1.84 1.28 -4.40
N GLN A 234 -2.13 1.57 -3.14
CA GLN A 234 -1.51 2.67 -2.40
C GLN A 234 -1.58 2.45 -0.89
N GLY A 235 -0.53 2.79 -0.17
CA GLY A 235 -0.47 2.65 1.29
C GLY A 235 -1.16 3.78 2.06
N ARG A 236 -1.50 4.88 1.40
CA ARG A 236 -2.19 6.07 1.94
C ARG A 236 -3.11 6.68 0.89
N PRO A 237 -4.14 7.44 1.29
CA PRO A 237 -5.08 8.03 0.34
C PRO A 237 -4.39 9.10 -0.53
N ARG A 238 -4.28 8.86 -1.83
CA ARG A 238 -3.80 9.86 -2.79
C ARG A 238 -4.99 10.59 -3.40
N ILE A 239 -4.89 11.92 -3.51
CA ILE A 239 -5.98 12.74 -4.07
C ILE A 239 -6.17 12.42 -5.54
N ILE A 240 -7.38 12.04 -5.91
CA ILE A 240 -7.80 11.59 -7.25
C ILE A 240 -9.13 12.22 -7.70
N ASN A 241 -9.54 13.30 -7.05
CA ASN A 241 -10.84 13.95 -7.27
C ASN A 241 -11.09 14.39 -8.73
N ASP A 242 -10.02 14.59 -9.50
CA ASP A 242 -10.09 14.98 -10.91
C ASP A 242 -10.17 13.80 -11.90
N ILE A 243 -9.90 12.58 -11.46
CA ILE A 243 -9.94 11.37 -12.29
C ILE A 243 -10.99 10.36 -11.83
N GLU A 244 -11.39 10.38 -10.55
CA GLU A 244 -12.45 9.50 -10.04
C GLU A 244 -13.77 9.62 -10.82
N PRO A 245 -14.26 10.84 -11.19
CA PRO A 245 -15.49 10.97 -11.96
C PRO A 245 -15.43 10.36 -13.37
N LEU A 246 -14.24 10.14 -13.90
CA LEU A 246 -14.00 9.54 -15.22
C LEU A 246 -14.13 8.01 -15.21
N ALA A 247 -14.07 7.39 -14.04
CA ALA A 247 -14.15 5.95 -13.87
C ALA A 247 -15.58 5.45 -13.71
N LYS A 248 -15.87 4.26 -14.24
CA LYS A 248 -17.13 3.52 -14.04
C LYS A 248 -17.08 2.65 -12.79
N ALA A 249 -15.91 2.18 -12.41
CA ALA A 249 -15.70 1.48 -11.15
C ALA A 249 -14.38 1.92 -10.52
N VAL A 250 -14.33 1.87 -9.19
CA VAL A 250 -13.13 2.17 -8.38
C VAL A 250 -12.98 1.11 -7.31
N VAL A 251 -11.84 0.47 -7.26
CA VAL A 251 -11.47 -0.52 -6.26
C VAL A 251 -10.22 -0.03 -5.55
N ASN A 252 -10.23 0.02 -4.22
CA ASN A 252 -9.05 0.31 -3.42
C ASN A 252 -8.51 -1.01 -2.85
N ILE A 253 -7.33 -1.40 -3.30
CA ILE A 253 -6.68 -2.63 -2.86
C ILE A 253 -5.63 -2.40 -1.77
N MET A 254 -5.32 -1.14 -1.44
CA MET A 254 -4.25 -0.78 -0.50
C MET A 254 -2.94 -1.51 -0.83
N LEU A 255 -2.37 -2.26 0.12
CA LEU A 255 -1.18 -3.10 -0.03
C LEU A 255 -1.55 -4.55 0.32
N PRO A 256 -2.14 -5.30 -0.63
CA PRO A 256 -2.73 -6.61 -0.36
C PRO A 256 -1.71 -7.75 -0.30
N SER A 257 -0.41 -7.44 -0.45
CA SER A 257 0.68 -8.40 -0.39
C SER A 257 0.67 -9.44 -1.52
N ASN A 258 1.30 -10.60 -1.29
CA ASN A 258 1.59 -11.60 -2.32
C ASN A 258 0.37 -12.17 -3.06
N TYR A 259 -0.78 -12.25 -2.39
CA TYR A 259 -2.01 -12.80 -2.98
C TYR A 259 -2.95 -11.73 -3.52
N GLY A 260 -2.55 -10.46 -3.49
CA GLY A 260 -3.40 -9.34 -3.93
C GLY A 260 -3.77 -9.39 -5.42
N GLY A 261 -2.86 -9.86 -6.29
CA GLY A 261 -3.18 -10.04 -7.71
C GLY A 261 -4.30 -11.06 -7.93
N ASP A 262 -4.20 -12.22 -7.28
CA ASP A 262 -5.19 -13.30 -7.37
C ASP A 262 -6.52 -12.89 -6.74
N ALA A 263 -6.48 -12.22 -5.58
CA ALA A 263 -7.66 -11.70 -4.90
C ALA A 263 -8.42 -10.70 -5.79
N LEU A 264 -7.72 -9.72 -6.34
CA LEU A 264 -8.32 -8.75 -7.25
C LEU A 264 -8.93 -9.43 -8.48
N ALA A 265 -8.23 -10.40 -9.08
CA ALA A 265 -8.75 -11.12 -10.24
C ALA A 265 -10.05 -11.88 -9.92
N ASN A 266 -10.14 -12.53 -8.74
CA ASN A 266 -11.36 -13.20 -8.28
C ASN A 266 -12.52 -12.22 -8.07
N LEU A 267 -12.25 -11.09 -7.44
CA LEU A 267 -13.26 -10.05 -7.17
C LEU A 267 -13.77 -9.38 -8.46
N LEU A 268 -12.85 -9.05 -9.37
CA LEU A 268 -13.24 -8.46 -10.67
C LEU A 268 -14.02 -9.43 -11.56
N ALA A 269 -13.78 -10.73 -11.44
CA ALA A 269 -14.51 -11.76 -12.17
C ALA A 269 -15.84 -12.17 -11.51
N GLY A 270 -16.06 -11.79 -10.24
CA GLY A 270 -17.23 -12.18 -9.47
C GLY A 270 -17.16 -13.61 -8.91
N ASP A 271 -15.97 -14.21 -8.88
CA ASP A 271 -15.74 -15.50 -8.22
C ASP A 271 -15.70 -15.35 -6.69
N ALA A 272 -15.33 -14.15 -6.20
CA ALA A 272 -15.50 -13.68 -4.83
C ALA A 272 -16.29 -12.36 -4.82
N ASN A 273 -16.90 -12.02 -3.68
CA ASN A 273 -17.65 -10.78 -3.53
C ASN A 273 -16.89 -9.78 -2.64
N PHE A 274 -16.92 -8.51 -3.02
CA PHE A 274 -16.36 -7.44 -2.19
C PHE A 274 -17.08 -7.38 -0.83
N SER A 275 -16.30 -7.40 0.24
CA SER A 275 -16.78 -7.26 1.63
C SER A 275 -15.94 -6.27 2.43
N GLY A 276 -14.80 -5.86 1.91
CA GLY A 276 -13.88 -4.91 2.52
C GLY A 276 -14.55 -3.56 2.78
N LYS A 277 -14.11 -2.88 3.86
CA LYS A 277 -14.57 -1.56 4.24
C LYS A 277 -13.38 -0.61 4.40
N MET A 278 -13.58 0.66 4.04
CA MET A 278 -12.55 1.67 4.22
C MET A 278 -12.15 1.80 5.69
N PRO A 279 -10.87 1.57 6.02
CA PRO A 279 -10.39 1.68 7.40
C PRO A 279 -10.01 3.10 7.80
N PHE A 280 -10.22 4.06 6.94
CA PHE A 280 -10.01 5.49 7.16
C PHE A 280 -10.96 6.32 6.28
N THR A 281 -11.13 7.60 6.63
CA THR A 281 -11.83 8.56 5.79
C THR A 281 -10.92 8.99 4.63
N TYR A 282 -11.39 8.84 3.40
CA TYR A 282 -10.63 9.22 2.20
C TYR A 282 -10.87 10.71 1.88
N PRO A 283 -9.85 11.57 1.93
CA PRO A 283 -10.00 13.00 1.67
C PRO A 283 -10.22 13.26 0.16
N ARG A 284 -11.06 14.22 -0.16
CA ARG A 284 -11.26 14.68 -1.54
C ARG A 284 -10.23 15.71 -1.96
N LEU A 285 -9.78 16.54 -1.03
CA LEU A 285 -8.89 17.67 -1.26
C LEU A 285 -7.67 17.58 -0.32
N ILE A 286 -6.55 18.15 -0.72
CA ILE A 286 -5.31 18.17 0.07
C ILE A 286 -5.52 18.82 1.45
N ASN A 287 -6.34 19.86 1.50
CA ASN A 287 -6.64 20.63 2.70
C ASN A 287 -7.92 20.18 3.42
N ALA A 288 -8.47 19.03 3.09
CA ALA A 288 -9.60 18.49 3.83
C ALA A 288 -9.19 18.16 5.27
N LEU A 289 -9.88 18.74 6.24
CA LEU A 289 -9.68 18.49 7.67
C LEU A 289 -10.53 17.30 8.15
N ALA A 290 -10.67 16.28 7.31
CA ALA A 290 -11.37 15.06 7.65
C ALA A 290 -10.60 14.30 8.74
N THR A 291 -11.32 13.86 9.78
CA THR A 291 -10.74 12.97 10.78
C THR A 291 -10.54 11.58 10.19
N TYR A 292 -9.53 10.87 10.70
CA TYR A 292 -9.21 9.50 10.31
C TYR A 292 -10.41 8.56 10.42
N ASP A 293 -11.07 8.56 11.58
CA ASP A 293 -12.29 7.84 11.88
C ASP A 293 -13.48 8.80 11.79
N TYR A 294 -14.44 8.48 10.98
CA TYR A 294 -15.66 9.28 10.90
C TYR A 294 -16.43 9.25 12.24
N LYS A 295 -16.53 10.41 12.90
CA LYS A 295 -17.37 10.59 14.07
C LYS A 295 -18.58 11.45 13.67
N PRO A 296 -19.81 10.94 13.78
CA PRO A 296 -21.01 11.71 13.43
C PRO A 296 -21.12 13.06 14.16
N CYS A 297 -20.57 13.15 15.38
CA CYS A 297 -20.56 14.41 16.16
C CYS A 297 -19.57 15.46 15.62
N GLU A 298 -18.63 15.07 14.79
CA GLU A 298 -17.65 15.95 14.14
C GLU A 298 -18.13 16.38 12.75
N ASN A 299 -19.15 15.72 12.21
CA ASN A 299 -19.84 16.13 11.02
C ASN A 299 -20.78 17.29 11.40
N MET A 300 -20.20 18.48 11.52
CA MET A 300 -20.96 19.71 11.76
C MET A 300 -21.78 19.99 10.51
N GLY A 301 -22.94 19.36 10.42
CA GLY A 301 -23.95 19.70 9.45
C GLY A 301 -24.20 21.20 9.46
N GLN A 302 -24.68 21.76 8.36
CA GLN A 302 -24.96 23.18 8.19
C GLN A 302 -25.58 23.75 9.47
N MET A 303 -24.79 24.46 10.24
CA MET A 303 -25.31 25.33 11.27
C MET A 303 -26.06 26.44 10.54
N GLY A 304 -27.36 26.46 10.65
CA GLY A 304 -28.26 27.36 9.92
C GLY A 304 -27.75 28.80 9.94
N GLY A 305 -27.38 29.31 8.76
CA GLY A 305 -26.80 30.63 8.57
C GLY A 305 -25.98 30.72 7.28
N ASN A 306 -25.38 31.86 7.01
CA ASN A 306 -24.61 32.16 5.82
C ASN A 306 -23.21 31.51 5.79
N TYR A 307 -22.90 30.60 6.70
CA TYR A 307 -21.60 29.95 6.79
C TYR A 307 -21.71 28.50 6.33
N ASN A 308 -20.94 28.16 5.30
CA ASN A 308 -20.77 26.78 4.85
C ASN A 308 -19.43 26.24 5.35
N TYR A 309 -19.48 25.35 6.33
CA TYR A 309 -18.30 24.69 6.88
C TYR A 309 -18.03 23.33 6.20
N ASP A 310 -18.88 22.86 5.31
CA ASP A 310 -18.79 21.55 4.68
C ASP A 310 -17.56 21.44 3.77
N SER A 311 -17.08 22.55 3.20
CA SER A 311 -15.89 22.57 2.34
C SER A 311 -14.59 22.16 3.04
N VAL A 312 -14.54 22.31 4.36
CA VAL A 312 -13.36 21.96 5.19
C VAL A 312 -13.30 20.46 5.44
N MET A 313 -14.45 19.78 5.34
CA MET A 313 -14.60 18.34 5.58
C MET A 313 -15.03 17.60 4.30
N ASP A 314 -14.71 18.16 3.12
CA ASP A 314 -15.06 17.52 1.85
C ASP A 314 -14.27 16.21 1.68
N ILE A 315 -14.96 15.10 1.85
CA ILE A 315 -14.43 13.74 1.79
C ILE A 315 -14.80 13.07 0.48
N GLN A 316 -13.94 12.17 0.00
CA GLN A 316 -14.23 11.35 -1.16
C GLN A 316 -15.10 10.14 -0.76
N TRP A 317 -14.68 9.42 0.28
CA TRP A 317 -15.42 8.31 0.86
C TRP A 317 -15.24 8.30 2.39
N PRO A 318 -16.31 8.08 3.15
CA PRO A 318 -16.22 8.04 4.60
C PRO A 318 -15.56 6.75 5.12
N PHE A 319 -15.07 6.80 6.36
CA PHE A 319 -14.70 5.61 7.12
C PHE A 319 -15.84 4.58 7.09
N GLY A 320 -15.51 3.31 6.88
CA GLY A 320 -16.48 2.22 6.83
C GLY A 320 -17.24 2.09 5.51
N PHE A 321 -16.98 2.94 4.51
CA PHE A 321 -17.56 2.82 3.17
C PHE A 321 -17.02 1.59 2.43
N GLY A 322 -17.85 1.00 1.55
CA GLY A 322 -17.52 -0.15 0.72
C GLY A 322 -18.59 -1.24 0.75
#